data_e8f4230b7f14e5eab1f24a5b5059a6ff
#
_entry.id   e8f4230b7f14e5eab1f24a5b5059a6ff
#
_cell.length_a   1.000
_cell.length_b   1.000
_cell.length_c   1.000
_cell.angle_alpha   90.00
_cell.angle_beta   90.00
_cell.angle_gamma   90.00
#
_symmetry.space_group_name_H-M   'P 1'
#
loop_
_entity.id
_entity.type
_entity.pdbx_description
1 polymer ?
#
loop_
_entity_poly.entity_id
_entity_poly.type
_entity_poly.pdbx_seq_one_letter_code
_entity_poly.pdbx_strand_id
1 'polypeptide(L)'
;SFHRRKFNLKTIGITGSNGKTIIKEWLCQLLQSDFNIVRSPKSFNSQTGVPLSVWQINNEHNLGIFEAGISTSGEMQRLEKIIQPEIGIFSNVGEAHSENFSTLDVKIQEKLLLFKHCKTLIYCKDYSGIHNAVMQSRYLENGLQCFTWSRRIKSDLQIGRIEKQNNSSTIQGIFQQKFIRIEIPFTDDASIENAIHCWAMLLFLEIEQEIIAERMLLLSPVAMRLEMKQGINNCSIINDSYNSDLGSLQIALDFLN
;
A
#
# COMPACT_ATOMS: atom_id res chain seq x y z
N SER A 1 6.95 -3.94 -20.19
CA SER A 1 6.39 -3.30 -21.40
C SER A 1 7.50 -2.59 -22.15
N PHE A 2 7.42 -2.56 -23.48
CA PHE A 2 8.41 -1.82 -24.31
C PHE A 2 8.42 -0.32 -23.97
N HIS A 3 7.25 0.27 -23.76
CA HIS A 3 7.11 1.67 -23.36
C HIS A 3 7.81 1.96 -22.01
N ARG A 4 7.55 1.15 -20.96
CA ARG A 4 8.17 1.31 -19.64
C ARG A 4 9.70 1.36 -19.68
N ARG A 5 10.32 0.54 -20.54
CA ARG A 5 11.80 0.43 -20.65
C ARG A 5 12.48 1.64 -21.29
N LYS A 6 11.72 2.54 -21.91
CA LYS A 6 12.27 3.77 -22.50
C LYS A 6 12.64 4.82 -21.46
N PHE A 7 12.13 4.69 -20.23
CA PHE A 7 12.25 5.69 -19.19
C PHE A 7 13.01 5.13 -17.98
N ASN A 8 13.97 5.91 -17.51
CA ASN A 8 14.74 5.59 -16.30
C ASN A 8 14.08 6.27 -15.09
N LEU A 9 13.03 5.65 -14.54
CA LEU A 9 12.39 6.13 -13.32
C LEU A 9 12.25 4.99 -12.32
N LYS A 10 12.33 5.30 -11.02
CA LYS A 10 12.01 4.34 -9.96
C LYS A 10 10.54 3.95 -10.04
N THR A 11 10.21 2.70 -9.79
CA THR A 11 8.82 2.23 -9.80
C THR A 11 8.47 1.50 -8.52
N ILE A 12 7.34 1.90 -7.95
CA ILE A 12 6.71 1.25 -6.81
C ILE A 12 5.52 0.45 -7.33
N GLY A 13 5.49 -0.84 -7.03
CA GLY A 13 4.36 -1.72 -7.31
C GLY A 13 3.63 -2.09 -6.02
N ILE A 14 2.32 -1.86 -5.98
CA ILE A 14 1.52 -2.10 -4.78
C ILE A 14 0.50 -3.20 -5.09
N THR A 15 0.48 -4.26 -4.26
CA THR A 15 -0.59 -5.26 -4.29
C THR A 15 -1.06 -5.60 -2.89
N GLY A 16 -2.16 -6.32 -2.81
CA GLY A 16 -2.82 -6.75 -1.59
C GLY A 16 -4.32 -6.94 -1.84
N SER A 17 -5.06 -7.35 -0.83
CA SER A 17 -6.52 -7.43 -0.92
C SER A 17 -7.12 -6.04 -0.76
N ASN A 18 -6.81 -5.35 0.31
CA ASN A 18 -7.30 -4.00 0.64
C ASN A 18 -6.15 -2.99 0.73
N GLY A 19 -6.46 -1.69 0.79
CA GLY A 19 -5.50 -0.61 1.01
C GLY A 19 -4.70 -0.14 -0.19
N LYS A 20 -4.62 -0.89 -1.30
CA LYS A 20 -3.78 -0.54 -2.48
C LYS A 20 -3.94 0.89 -2.96
N THR A 21 -5.17 1.31 -3.21
CA THR A 21 -5.48 2.65 -3.72
C THR A 21 -5.17 3.73 -2.69
N ILE A 22 -5.48 3.48 -1.41
CA ILE A 22 -5.21 4.42 -0.31
C ILE A 22 -3.70 4.61 -0.18
N ILE A 23 -2.92 3.54 -0.08
CA ILE A 23 -1.45 3.59 0.00
C ILE A 23 -0.87 4.34 -1.21
N LYS A 24 -1.34 4.05 -2.43
CA LYS A 24 -0.90 4.75 -3.65
C LYS A 24 -1.19 6.26 -3.58
N GLU A 25 -2.42 6.65 -3.25
CA GLU A 25 -2.79 8.08 -3.21
C GLU A 25 -2.06 8.81 -2.09
N TRP A 26 -1.91 8.19 -0.91
CA TRP A 26 -1.17 8.78 0.20
C TRP A 26 0.33 8.89 -0.09
N LEU A 27 0.94 7.89 -0.70
CA LEU A 27 2.34 8.01 -1.16
C LEU A 27 2.51 9.15 -2.16
N CYS A 28 1.52 9.39 -3.04
CA CYS A 28 1.56 10.55 -3.93
C CYS A 28 1.47 11.87 -3.15
N GLN A 29 0.57 11.98 -2.16
CA GLN A 29 0.50 13.17 -1.30
C GLN A 29 1.81 13.42 -0.54
N LEU A 30 2.41 12.37 -0.01
CA LEU A 30 3.61 12.43 0.83
C LEU A 30 4.90 12.70 0.04
N LEU A 31 4.95 12.31 -1.23
CA LEU A 31 6.17 12.35 -2.05
C LEU A 31 6.15 13.40 -3.17
N GLN A 32 5.01 14.08 -3.41
CA GLN A 32 4.86 15.06 -4.52
C GLN A 32 5.80 16.27 -4.43
N SER A 33 6.34 16.57 -3.24
CA SER A 33 7.32 17.65 -3.06
C SER A 33 8.73 17.23 -3.48
N ASP A 34 9.02 15.93 -3.53
CA ASP A 34 10.35 15.38 -3.80
C ASP A 34 10.46 14.78 -5.20
N PHE A 35 9.31 14.37 -5.78
CA PHE A 35 9.27 13.61 -7.03
C PHE A 35 8.20 14.12 -7.97
N ASN A 36 8.49 14.06 -9.27
CA ASN A 36 7.49 14.19 -10.33
C ASN A 36 6.88 12.82 -10.61
N ILE A 37 5.66 12.60 -10.09
CA ILE A 37 5.05 11.28 -9.96
C ILE A 37 4.07 11.00 -11.08
N VAL A 38 4.22 9.84 -11.73
CA VAL A 38 3.15 9.21 -12.51
C VAL A 38 2.53 8.07 -11.69
N ARG A 39 1.21 7.99 -11.68
CA ARG A 39 0.50 6.96 -10.91
C ARG A 39 -0.69 6.36 -11.65
N SER A 40 -1.15 5.19 -11.19
CA SER A 40 -2.43 4.65 -11.66
C SER A 40 -3.57 5.64 -11.39
N PRO A 41 -4.31 6.11 -12.42
CA PRO A 41 -5.50 6.93 -12.20
C PRO A 41 -6.56 6.13 -11.44
N LYS A 42 -7.19 6.73 -10.43
CA LYS A 42 -8.22 6.06 -9.62
C LYS A 42 -7.69 4.69 -9.14
N SER A 43 -8.43 3.60 -9.41
CA SER A 43 -8.02 2.22 -9.09
C SER A 43 -7.78 1.40 -10.36
N PHE A 44 -7.06 1.98 -11.33
CA PHE A 44 -6.68 1.28 -12.57
C PHE A 44 -5.60 0.24 -12.27
N ASN A 45 -6.02 -0.90 -11.70
CA ASN A 45 -5.16 -1.98 -11.21
C ASN A 45 -5.33 -3.31 -11.97
N SER A 46 -6.23 -3.37 -12.96
CA SER A 46 -6.56 -4.57 -13.74
C SER A 46 -5.62 -4.77 -14.94
N GLN A 47 -5.83 -5.87 -15.67
CA GLN A 47 -5.12 -6.21 -16.91
C GLN A 47 -5.25 -5.11 -17.99
N THR A 48 -6.29 -4.29 -17.96
CA THR A 48 -6.48 -3.14 -18.86
C THR A 48 -6.00 -1.84 -18.22
N GLY A 49 -6.28 -1.63 -16.95
CA GLY A 49 -5.97 -0.37 -16.25
C GLY A 49 -4.48 -0.12 -16.07
N VAL A 50 -3.71 -1.17 -15.75
CA VAL A 50 -2.26 -1.07 -15.56
C VAL A 50 -1.52 -0.66 -16.84
N PRO A 51 -1.76 -1.27 -18.00
CA PRO A 51 -1.14 -0.80 -19.25
C PRO A 51 -1.43 0.67 -19.56
N LEU A 52 -2.67 1.11 -19.38
CA LEU A 52 -3.08 2.51 -19.60
C LEU A 52 -2.37 3.46 -18.61
N SER A 53 -2.17 3.04 -17.37
CA SER A 53 -1.44 3.81 -16.36
C SER A 53 0.04 3.95 -16.73
N VAL A 54 0.69 2.84 -17.10
CA VAL A 54 2.10 2.81 -17.50
C VAL A 54 2.34 3.58 -18.80
N TRP A 55 1.35 3.65 -19.68
CA TRP A 55 1.43 4.44 -20.93
C TRP A 55 1.55 5.95 -20.68
N GLN A 56 1.12 6.45 -19.51
CA GLN A 56 1.22 7.86 -19.15
C GLN A 56 2.65 8.31 -18.76
N ILE A 57 3.60 7.38 -18.63
CA ILE A 57 5.00 7.71 -18.33
C ILE A 57 5.58 8.54 -19.47
N ASN A 58 6.22 9.66 -19.12
CA ASN A 58 6.96 10.52 -20.01
C ASN A 58 8.33 10.92 -19.38
N ASN A 59 9.11 11.76 -20.06
CA ASN A 59 10.46 12.17 -19.63
C ASN A 59 10.48 13.08 -18.40
N GLU A 60 9.36 13.64 -18.01
CA GLU A 60 9.25 14.52 -16.83
C GLU A 60 9.16 13.73 -15.52
N HIS A 61 8.66 12.49 -15.59
CA HIS A 61 8.47 11.66 -14.42
C HIS A 61 9.77 10.99 -13.96
N ASN A 62 10.01 11.01 -12.65
CA ASN A 62 11.14 10.32 -12.01
C ASN A 62 10.70 9.24 -10.99
N LEU A 63 9.40 9.18 -10.67
CA LEU A 63 8.81 8.15 -9.82
C LEU A 63 7.49 7.65 -10.43
N GLY A 64 7.32 6.33 -10.51
CA GLY A 64 6.05 5.70 -10.90
C GLY A 64 5.45 4.92 -9.74
N ILE A 65 4.16 5.12 -9.43
CA ILE A 65 3.45 4.39 -8.37
C ILE A 65 2.23 3.70 -8.98
N PHE A 66 2.30 2.37 -9.08
CA PHE A 66 1.28 1.57 -9.76
C PHE A 66 0.71 0.51 -8.83
N GLU A 67 -0.62 0.41 -8.82
CA GLU A 67 -1.31 -0.67 -8.12
C GLU A 67 -1.61 -1.83 -9.07
N ALA A 68 -1.49 -3.07 -8.57
CA ALA A 68 -1.80 -4.30 -9.29
C ALA A 68 -2.83 -5.13 -8.52
N GLY A 69 -3.97 -5.36 -9.16
CA GLY A 69 -5.05 -6.21 -8.68
C GLY A 69 -5.22 -7.42 -9.59
N ILE A 70 -5.64 -8.54 -9.01
CA ILE A 70 -5.91 -9.77 -9.73
C ILE A 70 -7.25 -10.35 -9.29
N SER A 71 -7.91 -11.00 -10.23
CA SER A 71 -9.13 -11.76 -10.02
C SER A 71 -8.90 -13.26 -10.18
N THR A 72 -7.92 -13.68 -10.99
CA THR A 72 -7.60 -15.08 -11.27
C THR A 72 -6.09 -15.33 -11.31
N SER A 73 -5.69 -16.60 -11.22
CA SER A 73 -4.29 -17.00 -11.34
C SER A 73 -3.72 -16.70 -12.74
N GLY A 74 -2.43 -16.38 -12.81
CA GLY A 74 -1.71 -16.04 -14.04
C GLY A 74 -1.81 -14.58 -14.47
N GLU A 75 -2.62 -13.77 -13.78
CA GLU A 75 -2.77 -12.35 -14.09
C GLU A 75 -1.59 -11.52 -13.58
N MET A 76 -1.08 -11.81 -12.37
CA MET A 76 -0.04 -10.98 -11.75
C MET A 76 1.27 -11.00 -12.53
N GLN A 77 1.63 -12.14 -13.11
CA GLN A 77 2.84 -12.23 -13.94
C GLN A 77 2.79 -11.31 -15.17
N ARG A 78 1.59 -11.07 -15.73
CA ARG A 78 1.42 -10.13 -16.84
C ARG A 78 1.57 -8.69 -16.38
N LEU A 79 0.99 -8.36 -15.22
CA LEU A 79 1.10 -7.02 -14.62
C LEU A 79 2.54 -6.71 -14.21
N GLU A 80 3.26 -7.69 -13.64
CA GLU A 80 4.68 -7.55 -13.32
C GLU A 80 5.51 -7.15 -14.55
N LYS A 81 5.34 -7.85 -15.69
CA LYS A 81 6.04 -7.55 -16.94
C LYS A 81 5.74 -6.16 -17.50
N ILE A 82 4.62 -5.56 -17.13
CA ILE A 82 4.22 -4.23 -17.56
C ILE A 82 4.79 -3.17 -16.62
N ILE A 83 4.61 -3.32 -15.30
CA ILE A 83 5.04 -2.37 -14.28
C ILE A 83 6.55 -2.42 -14.08
N GLN A 84 7.11 -3.62 -13.96
CA GLN A 84 8.52 -3.88 -13.62
C GLN A 84 8.93 -3.07 -12.37
N PRO A 85 8.30 -3.33 -11.20
CA PRO A 85 8.57 -2.53 -10.01
C PRO A 85 9.96 -2.82 -9.46
N GLU A 86 10.65 -1.77 -9.01
CA GLU A 86 11.90 -1.89 -8.27
C GLU A 86 11.65 -2.04 -6.77
N ILE A 87 10.57 -1.41 -6.28
CA ILE A 87 10.14 -1.46 -4.89
C ILE A 87 8.72 -2.02 -4.87
N GLY A 88 8.49 -2.99 -4.02
CA GLY A 88 7.18 -3.60 -3.79
C GLY A 88 6.57 -3.17 -2.47
N ILE A 89 5.25 -3.03 -2.44
CA ILE A 89 4.47 -2.94 -1.20
C ILE A 89 3.40 -4.02 -1.25
N PHE A 90 3.44 -4.95 -0.28
CA PHE A 90 2.40 -5.92 -0.07
C PHE A 90 1.57 -5.50 1.14
N SER A 91 0.38 -4.92 0.93
CA SER A 91 -0.43 -4.38 2.02
C SER A 91 -0.94 -5.48 2.95
N ASN A 92 -1.89 -6.25 2.49
CA ASN A 92 -2.48 -7.35 3.25
C ASN A 92 -3.05 -8.41 2.33
N VAL A 93 -3.51 -9.49 2.93
CA VAL A 93 -4.28 -10.52 2.24
C VAL A 93 -5.52 -10.87 3.06
N GLY A 94 -6.66 -10.81 2.43
CA GLY A 94 -7.97 -11.11 3.00
C GLY A 94 -8.81 -11.91 2.01
N GLU A 95 -10.08 -12.09 2.33
CA GLU A 95 -11.02 -12.94 1.59
C GLU A 95 -11.48 -12.36 0.24
N ALA A 96 -11.23 -11.07 -0.05
CA ALA A 96 -11.63 -10.45 -1.32
C ALA A 96 -11.19 -11.30 -2.54
N HIS A 97 -12.13 -11.67 -3.42
CA HIS A 97 -11.92 -12.55 -4.58
C HIS A 97 -11.41 -13.95 -4.23
N SER A 98 -11.68 -14.46 -3.02
CA SER A 98 -11.22 -15.80 -2.61
C SER A 98 -11.92 -16.92 -3.37
N GLU A 99 -13.10 -16.68 -3.94
CA GLU A 99 -13.84 -17.64 -4.77
C GLU A 99 -13.04 -18.13 -6.00
N ASN A 100 -12.09 -17.34 -6.49
CA ASN A 100 -11.29 -17.68 -7.68
C ASN A 100 -9.92 -18.29 -7.34
N PHE A 101 -9.63 -18.50 -6.06
CA PHE A 101 -8.39 -19.10 -5.59
C PHE A 101 -8.70 -20.28 -4.66
N SER A 102 -8.07 -21.41 -4.88
CA SER A 102 -8.32 -22.64 -4.12
C SER A 102 -7.97 -22.50 -2.63
N THR A 103 -6.98 -21.69 -2.30
CA THR A 103 -6.55 -21.38 -0.93
C THR A 103 -5.99 -19.97 -0.82
N LEU A 104 -5.91 -19.46 0.42
CA LEU A 104 -5.25 -18.19 0.71
C LEU A 104 -3.78 -18.19 0.30
N ASP A 105 -3.08 -19.32 0.48
CA ASP A 105 -1.67 -19.46 0.11
C ASP A 105 -1.47 -19.33 -1.40
N VAL A 106 -2.33 -19.95 -2.22
CA VAL A 106 -2.29 -19.80 -3.69
C VAL A 106 -2.46 -18.34 -4.08
N LYS A 107 -3.35 -17.62 -3.42
CA LYS A 107 -3.58 -16.20 -3.66
C LYS A 107 -2.39 -15.34 -3.26
N ILE A 108 -1.73 -15.65 -2.13
CA ILE A 108 -0.50 -14.98 -1.69
C ILE A 108 0.61 -15.22 -2.71
N GLN A 109 0.82 -16.47 -3.13
CA GLN A 109 1.85 -16.81 -4.12
C GLN A 109 1.63 -16.08 -5.44
N GLU A 110 0.38 -16.02 -5.92
CA GLU A 110 0.04 -15.28 -7.15
C GLU A 110 0.38 -13.78 -7.00
N LYS A 111 -0.03 -13.14 -5.88
CA LYS A 111 0.29 -11.74 -5.62
C LYS A 111 1.78 -11.48 -5.49
N LEU A 112 2.51 -12.42 -4.91
CA LEU A 112 3.97 -12.32 -4.73
C LEU A 112 4.73 -12.26 -6.07
N LEU A 113 4.15 -12.78 -7.16
CA LEU A 113 4.73 -12.70 -8.51
C LEU A 113 5.00 -11.25 -8.96
N LEU A 114 4.28 -10.26 -8.43
CA LEU A 114 4.56 -8.85 -8.73
C LEU A 114 5.98 -8.44 -8.35
N PHE A 115 6.54 -9.08 -7.33
CA PHE A 115 7.82 -8.69 -6.72
C PHE A 115 9.01 -9.55 -7.17
N LYS A 116 8.80 -10.37 -8.19
CA LYS A 116 9.81 -11.31 -8.71
C LYS A 116 11.16 -10.63 -9.05
N HIS A 117 11.13 -9.40 -9.50
CA HIS A 117 12.32 -8.64 -9.90
C HIS A 117 12.51 -7.35 -9.08
N CYS A 118 11.79 -7.21 -7.96
CA CYS A 118 11.98 -6.10 -7.04
C CYS A 118 13.34 -6.19 -6.36
N LYS A 119 13.90 -5.04 -6.06
CA LYS A 119 15.09 -4.91 -5.19
C LYS A 119 14.68 -4.92 -3.71
N THR A 120 13.53 -4.33 -3.42
CA THR A 120 13.03 -4.20 -2.03
C THR A 120 11.54 -4.51 -1.97
N LEU A 121 11.13 -5.19 -0.89
CA LEU A 121 9.74 -5.46 -0.58
C LEU A 121 9.40 -4.95 0.81
N ILE A 122 8.37 -4.09 0.89
CA ILE A 122 7.83 -3.54 2.13
C ILE A 122 6.55 -4.30 2.49
N TYR A 123 6.46 -4.84 3.71
CA TYR A 123 5.26 -5.56 4.16
C TYR A 123 5.19 -5.67 5.69
N CYS A 124 3.99 -5.99 6.19
CA CYS A 124 3.74 -6.30 7.59
C CYS A 124 4.09 -7.75 7.92
N LYS A 125 5.01 -7.98 8.88
CA LYS A 125 5.40 -9.33 9.33
C LYS A 125 4.31 -10.02 10.14
N ASP A 126 3.33 -9.29 10.66
CA ASP A 126 2.25 -9.89 11.44
C ASP A 126 1.30 -10.73 10.57
N TYR A 127 1.32 -10.55 9.25
CA TYR A 127 0.68 -11.44 8.28
C TYR A 127 1.57 -12.66 8.03
N SER A 128 1.47 -13.69 8.88
CA SER A 128 2.32 -14.88 8.84
C SER A 128 2.32 -15.57 7.48
N GLY A 129 1.18 -15.65 6.79
CA GLY A 129 1.09 -16.21 5.44
C GLY A 129 1.95 -15.45 4.43
N ILE A 130 1.90 -14.11 4.44
CA ILE A 130 2.76 -13.27 3.57
C ILE A 130 4.23 -13.47 3.96
N HIS A 131 4.56 -13.37 5.25
CA HIS A 131 5.93 -13.50 5.73
C HIS A 131 6.53 -14.86 5.34
N ASN A 132 5.82 -15.96 5.60
CA ASN A 132 6.27 -17.30 5.24
C ASN A 132 6.45 -17.46 3.73
N ALA A 133 5.53 -16.95 2.91
CA ALA A 133 5.64 -17.00 1.47
C ALA A 133 6.86 -16.25 0.93
N VAL A 134 7.17 -15.08 1.51
CA VAL A 134 8.37 -14.30 1.17
C VAL A 134 9.62 -15.07 1.57
N MET A 135 9.69 -15.62 2.80
CA MET A 135 10.86 -16.36 3.30
C MET A 135 11.12 -17.64 2.51
N GLN A 136 10.09 -18.31 2.02
CA GLN A 136 10.20 -19.52 1.19
C GLN A 136 10.44 -19.23 -0.29
N SER A 137 10.32 -17.96 -0.71
CA SER A 137 10.53 -17.60 -2.10
C SER A 137 12.01 -17.57 -2.46
N ARG A 138 12.33 -17.94 -3.71
CA ARG A 138 13.69 -17.79 -4.26
C ARG A 138 14.07 -16.32 -4.52
N TYR A 139 13.18 -15.36 -4.23
CA TYR A 139 13.44 -13.94 -4.51
C TYR A 139 14.53 -13.38 -3.60
N LEU A 140 14.64 -13.89 -2.37
CA LEU A 140 15.71 -13.52 -1.43
C LEU A 140 17.08 -13.97 -1.95
N GLU A 141 17.17 -15.20 -2.51
CA GLU A 141 18.38 -15.70 -3.15
C GLU A 141 18.78 -14.86 -4.37
N ASN A 142 17.80 -14.26 -5.05
CA ASN A 142 17.99 -13.37 -6.18
C ASN A 142 18.25 -11.90 -5.78
N GLY A 143 18.46 -11.61 -4.49
CA GLY A 143 18.84 -10.29 -3.98
C GLY A 143 17.68 -9.40 -3.55
N LEU A 144 16.45 -9.92 -3.41
CA LEU A 144 15.34 -9.18 -2.82
C LEU A 144 15.67 -8.84 -1.36
N GLN A 145 15.62 -7.58 -1.00
CA GLN A 145 15.73 -7.10 0.37
C GLN A 145 14.31 -6.87 0.93
N CYS A 146 14.13 -7.15 2.22
CA CYS A 146 12.87 -6.88 2.90
C CYS A 146 13.02 -5.70 3.84
N PHE A 147 12.12 -4.72 3.75
CA PHE A 147 11.92 -3.70 4.75
C PHE A 147 10.56 -3.97 5.42
N THR A 148 10.60 -4.37 6.69
CA THR A 148 9.43 -4.91 7.36
C THR A 148 8.97 -4.01 8.50
N TRP A 149 7.67 -4.00 8.75
CA TRP A 149 7.11 -3.47 9.97
C TRP A 149 6.26 -4.50 10.71
N SER A 150 6.09 -4.32 12.00
CA SER A 150 5.30 -5.22 12.84
C SER A 150 4.88 -4.54 14.14
N ARG A 151 3.73 -4.97 14.67
CA ARG A 151 3.24 -4.63 16.02
C ARG A 151 3.60 -5.69 17.07
N ARG A 152 4.01 -6.89 16.63
CA ARG A 152 4.11 -8.08 17.48
C ARG A 152 5.51 -8.66 17.55
N ILE A 153 6.24 -8.67 16.46
CA ILE A 153 7.54 -9.33 16.35
C ILE A 153 8.61 -8.36 15.85
N LYS A 154 9.87 -8.67 16.12
CA LYS A 154 11.00 -7.84 15.70
C LYS A 154 10.99 -7.57 14.19
N SER A 155 11.11 -6.31 13.80
CA SER A 155 11.07 -5.81 12.43
C SER A 155 11.95 -4.57 12.27
N ASP A 156 12.11 -4.07 11.05
CA ASP A 156 12.88 -2.86 10.76
C ASP A 156 12.21 -1.64 11.39
N LEU A 157 10.90 -1.49 11.19
CA LEU A 157 10.05 -0.53 11.89
C LEU A 157 9.17 -1.29 12.90
N GLN A 158 9.54 -1.24 14.17
CA GLN A 158 8.77 -1.86 15.24
C GLN A 158 7.70 -0.89 15.73
N ILE A 159 6.43 -1.21 15.49
CA ILE A 159 5.32 -0.40 15.96
C ILE A 159 5.04 -0.71 17.44
N GLY A 160 4.98 0.33 18.23
CA GLY A 160 4.66 0.28 19.64
C GLY A 160 3.21 0.68 19.93
N ARG A 161 3.04 1.76 20.69
CA ARG A 161 1.73 2.26 21.11
C ARG A 161 1.02 3.00 19.97
N ILE A 162 -0.28 2.76 19.85
CA ILE A 162 -1.20 3.52 19.00
C ILE A 162 -2.25 4.15 19.91
N GLU A 163 -2.36 5.47 19.87
CA GLU A 163 -3.31 6.25 20.65
C GLU A 163 -4.30 6.91 19.72
N LYS A 164 -5.56 6.51 19.81
CA LYS A 164 -6.66 7.11 19.07
C LYS A 164 -7.24 8.27 19.86
N GLN A 165 -7.41 9.41 19.21
CA GLN A 165 -8.11 10.58 19.71
C GLN A 165 -9.39 10.77 18.89
N ASN A 166 -10.16 11.85 19.16
CA ASN A 166 -11.44 12.05 18.47
C ASN A 166 -11.34 12.05 16.94
N ASN A 167 -10.29 12.68 16.39
CA ASN A 167 -10.14 12.87 14.93
C ASN A 167 -8.74 12.52 14.42
N SER A 168 -7.86 11.99 15.24
CA SER A 168 -6.50 11.64 14.86
C SER A 168 -5.99 10.42 15.63
N SER A 169 -4.94 9.82 15.10
CA SER A 169 -4.21 8.75 15.78
C SER A 169 -2.73 9.06 15.82
N THR A 170 -2.14 8.96 17.01
CA THR A 170 -0.69 8.99 17.20
C THR A 170 -0.15 7.57 17.16
N ILE A 171 0.81 7.32 16.28
CA ILE A 171 1.47 6.02 16.09
C ILE A 171 2.93 6.17 16.50
N GLN A 172 3.36 5.39 17.49
CA GLN A 172 4.74 5.36 17.97
C GLN A 172 5.46 4.13 17.46
N GLY A 173 6.74 4.25 17.17
CA GLY A 173 7.57 3.15 16.69
C GLY A 173 9.03 3.29 17.08
N ILE A 174 9.79 2.24 16.80
CA ILE A 174 11.24 2.20 16.92
C ILE A 174 11.81 1.87 15.55
N PHE A 175 12.70 2.72 15.06
CA PHE A 175 13.46 2.53 13.84
C PHE A 175 14.94 2.85 14.10
N GLN A 176 15.86 1.96 13.71
CA GLN A 176 17.30 2.13 13.95
C GLN A 176 17.62 2.51 15.42
N GLN A 177 16.95 1.85 16.37
CA GLN A 177 17.08 2.07 17.82
C GLN A 177 16.63 3.46 18.33
N LYS A 178 16.00 4.28 17.48
CA LYS A 178 15.42 5.57 17.86
C LYS A 178 13.92 5.47 18.00
N PHE A 179 13.36 6.12 19.03
CA PHE A 179 11.93 6.32 19.15
C PHE A 179 11.48 7.39 18.16
N ILE A 180 10.50 7.03 17.36
CA ILE A 180 9.92 7.90 16.35
C ILE A 180 8.38 7.86 16.47
N ARG A 181 7.72 8.90 15.99
CA ARG A 181 6.25 8.97 16.00
C ARG A 181 5.72 9.73 14.80
N ILE A 182 4.51 9.39 14.42
CA ILE A 182 3.69 10.13 13.46
C ILE A 182 2.31 10.35 14.05
N GLU A 183 1.62 11.38 13.56
CA GLU A 183 0.19 11.58 13.77
C GLU A 183 -0.51 11.61 12.41
N ILE A 184 -1.70 10.99 12.34
CA ILE A 184 -2.52 10.95 11.14
C ILE A 184 -3.95 11.41 11.46
N PRO A 185 -4.65 12.10 10.54
CA PRO A 185 -6.01 12.60 10.75
C PRO A 185 -7.07 11.50 10.51
N PHE A 186 -6.82 10.30 11.00
CA PHE A 186 -7.70 9.13 10.87
C PHE A 186 -7.65 8.29 12.14
N THR A 187 -8.74 7.59 12.45
CA THR A 187 -8.86 6.78 13.69
C THR A 187 -9.18 5.31 13.45
N ASP A 188 -9.56 4.95 12.23
CA ASP A 188 -9.88 3.56 11.87
C ASP A 188 -8.61 2.72 11.67
N ASP A 189 -8.70 1.42 11.97
CA ASP A 189 -7.56 0.52 11.92
C ASP A 189 -7.01 0.30 10.51
N ALA A 190 -7.86 0.37 9.48
CA ALA A 190 -7.44 0.22 8.10
C ALA A 190 -6.59 1.41 7.63
N SER A 191 -7.00 2.64 8.00
CA SER A 191 -6.23 3.86 7.74
C SER A 191 -4.90 3.85 8.50
N ILE A 192 -4.90 3.41 9.77
CA ILE A 192 -3.69 3.26 10.57
C ILE A 192 -2.70 2.28 9.90
N GLU A 193 -3.17 1.12 9.46
CA GLU A 193 -2.33 0.12 8.77
C GLU A 193 -1.77 0.68 7.46
N ASN A 194 -2.60 1.33 6.64
CA ASN A 194 -2.17 1.93 5.39
C ASN A 194 -1.14 3.05 5.61
N ALA A 195 -1.30 3.86 6.65
CA ALA A 195 -0.34 4.90 7.03
C ALA A 195 1.00 4.31 7.47
N ILE A 196 1.00 3.18 8.20
CA ILE A 196 2.24 2.51 8.58
C ILE A 196 3.00 1.98 7.35
N HIS A 197 2.31 1.45 6.34
CA HIS A 197 2.94 1.09 5.06
C HIS A 197 3.59 2.30 4.37
N CYS A 198 2.90 3.45 4.36
CA CYS A 198 3.45 4.69 3.83
C CYS A 198 4.66 5.16 4.66
N TRP A 199 4.56 5.13 6.00
CA TRP A 199 5.65 5.50 6.88
C TRP A 199 6.90 4.64 6.65
N ALA A 200 6.72 3.32 6.59
CA ALA A 200 7.80 2.38 6.27
C ALA A 200 8.46 2.70 4.91
N MET A 201 7.66 3.07 3.90
CA MET A 201 8.18 3.47 2.58
C MET A 201 8.99 4.77 2.64
N LEU A 202 8.54 5.78 3.39
CA LEU A 202 9.26 7.04 3.52
C LEU A 202 10.59 6.86 4.29
N LEU A 203 10.57 6.06 5.36
CA LEU A 203 11.79 5.70 6.10
C LEU A 203 12.78 4.93 5.21
N PHE A 204 12.30 4.01 4.39
CA PHE A 204 13.11 3.29 3.41
C PHE A 204 13.72 4.23 2.36
N LEU A 205 13.01 5.28 1.96
CA LEU A 205 13.52 6.34 1.07
C LEU A 205 14.45 7.34 1.77
N GLU A 206 14.76 7.11 3.06
CA GLU A 206 15.63 7.96 3.88
C GLU A 206 15.15 9.41 4.04
N ILE A 207 13.81 9.61 3.99
CA ILE A 207 13.22 10.92 4.29
C ILE A 207 13.34 11.16 5.80
N GLU A 208 13.72 12.37 6.18
CA GLU A 208 13.89 12.77 7.58
C GLU A 208 12.57 12.61 8.36
N GLN A 209 12.67 12.08 9.59
CA GLN A 209 11.50 11.74 10.40
C GLN A 209 10.61 12.95 10.70
N GLU A 210 11.19 14.11 10.88
CA GLU A 210 10.48 15.37 11.13
C GLU A 210 9.62 15.74 9.93
N ILE A 211 10.16 15.62 8.71
CA ILE A 211 9.45 15.86 7.45
C ILE A 211 8.32 14.83 7.28
N ILE A 212 8.59 13.56 7.62
CA ILE A 212 7.57 12.51 7.57
C ILE A 212 6.41 12.86 8.51
N ALA A 213 6.70 13.25 9.75
CA ALA A 213 5.69 13.57 10.75
C ALA A 213 4.80 14.75 10.32
N GLU A 214 5.40 15.80 9.77
CA GLU A 214 4.65 16.95 9.23
C GLU A 214 3.73 16.55 8.07
N ARG A 215 4.23 15.77 7.12
CA ARG A 215 3.45 15.34 5.94
C ARG A 215 2.32 14.36 6.31
N MET A 216 2.55 13.44 7.25
CA MET A 216 1.56 12.48 7.69
C MET A 216 0.33 13.14 8.34
N LEU A 217 0.53 14.23 9.06
CA LEU A 217 -0.55 15.02 9.67
C LEU A 217 -1.46 15.68 8.61
N LEU A 218 -0.91 15.93 7.41
CA LEU A 218 -1.63 16.60 6.31
C LEU A 218 -2.32 15.61 5.35
N LEU A 219 -2.30 14.32 5.64
CA LEU A 219 -2.97 13.33 4.80
C LEU A 219 -4.47 13.62 4.67
N SER A 220 -4.96 13.49 3.44
CA SER A 220 -6.37 13.71 3.12
C SER A 220 -7.07 12.39 2.78
N PRO A 221 -8.38 12.29 3.07
CA PRO A 221 -9.19 11.13 2.67
C PRO A 221 -9.12 10.87 1.18
N VAL A 222 -9.21 9.60 0.82
CA VAL A 222 -9.31 9.19 -0.59
C VAL A 222 -10.78 9.03 -0.96
N ALA A 223 -11.22 9.70 -2.01
CA ALA A 223 -12.61 9.68 -2.45
C ALA A 223 -13.15 8.25 -2.61
N MET A 224 -14.38 8.00 -2.16
CA MET A 224 -15.07 6.71 -2.22
C MET A 224 -14.37 5.57 -1.44
N ARG A 225 -13.52 5.92 -0.44
CA ARG A 225 -12.79 4.97 0.42
C ARG A 225 -12.92 5.42 1.87
N LEU A 226 -13.92 4.89 2.60
CA LEU A 226 -14.28 5.31 3.96
C LEU A 226 -14.38 6.86 4.09
N GLU A 227 -14.81 7.52 3.01
CA GLU A 227 -14.90 8.96 2.95
C GLU A 227 -16.11 9.44 3.75
N MET A 228 -15.88 10.19 4.82
CA MET A 228 -16.97 10.80 5.58
C MET A 228 -17.42 12.13 4.92
N LYS A 229 -18.71 12.25 4.67
CA LYS A 229 -19.35 13.44 4.13
C LYS A 229 -20.45 13.93 5.06
N GLN A 230 -20.57 15.23 5.18
CA GLN A 230 -21.73 15.83 5.83
C GLN A 230 -22.91 15.86 4.84
N GLY A 231 -24.00 15.27 5.25
CA GLY A 231 -25.28 15.31 4.54
C GLY A 231 -26.18 16.43 5.04
N ILE A 232 -27.40 16.48 4.51
CA ILE A 232 -28.44 17.39 5.00
C ILE A 232 -28.93 16.96 6.38
N ASN A 233 -29.51 17.87 7.15
CA ASN A 233 -30.06 17.61 8.49
C ASN A 233 -29.05 17.01 9.49
N ASN A 234 -27.78 17.46 9.42
CA ASN A 234 -26.69 17.02 10.29
C ASN A 234 -26.40 15.49 10.23
N CYS A 235 -26.82 14.79 9.18
CA CYS A 235 -26.43 13.40 9.02
C CYS A 235 -25.00 13.28 8.48
N SER A 236 -24.27 12.25 8.92
CA SER A 236 -22.98 11.87 8.36
C SER A 236 -23.16 10.73 7.39
N ILE A 237 -22.50 10.78 6.25
CA ILE A 237 -22.52 9.75 5.21
C ILE A 237 -21.12 9.17 5.10
N ILE A 238 -20.99 7.85 5.28
CA ILE A 238 -19.78 7.12 4.97
C ILE A 238 -19.88 6.61 3.54
N ASN A 239 -18.99 7.09 2.68
CA ASN A 239 -18.91 6.69 1.29
C ASN A 239 -17.73 5.72 1.08
N ASP A 240 -18.02 4.41 1.05
CA ASP A 240 -17.08 3.33 0.69
C ASP A 240 -17.60 2.55 -0.52
N SER A 241 -18.15 3.26 -1.50
CA SER A 241 -18.88 2.69 -2.62
C SER A 241 -18.02 2.11 -3.74
N TYR A 242 -16.69 2.16 -3.62
CA TYR A 242 -15.81 1.67 -4.68
C TYR A 242 -15.73 0.14 -4.75
N ASN A 243 -15.61 -0.54 -3.62
CA ASN A 243 -15.68 -2.01 -3.50
C ASN A 243 -16.71 -2.38 -2.44
N SER A 244 -17.44 -3.44 -2.69
CA SER A 244 -18.47 -3.95 -1.78
C SER A 244 -18.28 -5.46 -1.59
N ASP A 245 -17.22 -5.84 -0.87
CA ASP A 245 -17.07 -7.19 -0.32
C ASP A 245 -17.44 -7.21 1.18
N LEU A 246 -17.63 -8.41 1.75
CA LEU A 246 -17.99 -8.55 3.17
C LEU A 246 -16.96 -7.94 4.11
N GLY A 247 -15.67 -8.00 3.76
CA GLY A 247 -14.59 -7.43 4.57
C GLY A 247 -14.61 -5.90 4.56
N SER A 248 -14.82 -5.27 3.40
CA SER A 248 -14.95 -3.82 3.29
C SER A 248 -16.23 -3.30 3.96
N LEU A 249 -17.33 -4.05 3.87
CA LEU A 249 -18.57 -3.71 4.59
C LEU A 249 -18.35 -3.76 6.10
N GLN A 250 -17.69 -4.79 6.63
CA GLN A 250 -17.37 -4.86 8.05
C GLN A 250 -16.51 -3.67 8.52
N ILE A 251 -15.47 -3.32 7.75
CA ILE A 251 -14.63 -2.15 8.05
C ILE A 251 -15.47 -0.86 8.07
N ALA A 252 -16.39 -0.69 7.11
CA ALA A 252 -17.27 0.48 7.06
C ALA A 252 -18.27 0.52 8.23
N LEU A 253 -18.74 -0.63 8.69
CA LEU A 253 -19.60 -0.74 9.88
C LEU A 253 -18.84 -0.47 11.17
N ASP A 254 -17.61 -0.97 11.29
CA ASP A 254 -16.74 -0.71 12.44
C ASP A 254 -16.37 0.79 12.54
N PHE A 255 -16.34 1.49 11.43
CA PHE A 255 -16.12 2.94 11.38
C PHE A 255 -17.31 3.77 11.92
N LEU A 256 -18.51 3.16 12.04
CA LEU A 256 -19.71 3.79 12.61
C LEU A 256 -19.75 3.75 14.16
N ASN A 257 -18.93 2.93 14.78
CA ASN A 257 -18.84 2.74 16.25
C ASN A 257 -17.67 3.53 16.83
#